data_5b5599f2848674e2bdcc0ff74af98693
#
_entry.id   5b5599f2848674e2bdcc0ff74af98693
#
_cell.length_a   1.000
_cell.length_b   1.000
_cell.length_c   1.000
_cell.angle_alpha   90.00
_cell.angle_beta   90.00
_cell.angle_gamma   90.00
#
_symmetry.space_group_name_H-M   'P 1'
#
loop_
_entity.id
_entity.type
_entity.pdbx_description
1 polymer ?
#
loop_
_entity_poly.entity_id
_entity_poly.type
_entity_poly.pdbx_seq_one_letter_code
_entity_poly.pdbx_strand_id
1 'polypeptide(L)'
;MLSQIARSFRQGLMAGALALGTLMSPWPIMAAEELRIGFIAPMTGPFSQVGKDMANGFQMYLDEVGGDFAGAKVKFIVEDEEAKPPVAVRKAEKLIRQDKVQLFAGGLLASTGYALAPVSTRLKTVYVVSTPAADDLTQRDASKYPYIVRTGWTSSQPSHPFGEWACQQGYKRIVAIGADFAFGHEVVGGFQKAFEGCGGRIIQKIWPPLGTIDFGPYIPTIKRDADAIFTLMAGPMSLQFPKQLASAGIRVPVLGGGTSYDEFVLPSMGDEVIGHISALQYSAALDTPKNAAFVKKYREKFGKVPSYYSEGNYTAAQMIHEVMKKTKGKWPGAEQFVKMLSSVQLETPRGPVRLDEMKNPVHNVYIRMVRKKKEHGYDKDELWNVVIKTYPNVGQFWKYPKEEFLKQPVYSRDYPPCKYCE
;
A
#
# COMPACT_ATOMS: atom_id res chain seq x y z
N MET A 1 -59.77 60.45 59.22
CA MET A 1 -59.38 60.74 60.62
C MET A 1 -57.92 60.43 60.74
N LEU A 2 -57.17 61.47 60.81
CA LEU A 2 -56.08 61.69 61.80
C LEU A 2 -54.93 60.69 61.71
N SER A 3 -53.84 61.01 61.51
CA SER A 3 -52.84 62.11 61.60
C SER A 3 -51.48 61.46 61.80
N GLN A 4 -50.54 61.77 60.96
CA GLN A 4 -49.40 62.63 61.26
C GLN A 4 -48.44 62.18 62.39
N ILE A 5 -47.16 62.32 62.05
CA ILE A 5 -46.04 62.69 62.96
C ILE A 5 -45.19 61.43 63.31
N ALA A 6 -43.88 61.42 63.22
CA ALA A 6 -42.79 62.33 62.80
C ALA A 6 -41.49 61.57 62.79
N ARG A 7 -40.59 61.95 61.91
CA ARG A 7 -39.17 62.24 62.07
C ARG A 7 -38.44 61.66 63.31
N SER A 8 -37.34 60.89 63.13
CA SER A 8 -36.02 61.42 63.06
C SER A 8 -34.93 60.44 63.51
N PHE A 9 -33.75 60.64 62.90
CA PHE A 9 -32.40 60.40 63.39
C PHE A 9 -31.82 58.94 63.25
N ARG A 10 -30.87 58.80 62.55
CA ARG A 10 -29.44 59.09 62.33
C ARG A 10 -28.57 57.85 62.23
N GLN A 11 -27.75 57.94 61.21
CA GLN A 11 -26.35 57.45 61.15
C GLN A 11 -26.05 55.98 61.37
N GLY A 12 -25.63 55.31 60.28
CA GLY A 12 -24.26 55.13 59.95
C GLY A 12 -23.85 53.65 60.11
N LEU A 13 -23.60 53.00 59.02
CA LEU A 13 -22.42 52.12 58.88
C LEU A 13 -22.32 51.72 57.42
N MET A 14 -21.31 52.28 56.74
CA MET A 14 -20.81 51.74 55.50
C MET A 14 -20.21 50.34 55.77
N ALA A 15 -20.75 49.31 55.11
CA ALA A 15 -20.07 48.04 54.94
C ALA A 15 -19.91 47.82 53.45
N GLY A 16 -18.72 48.04 52.98
CA GLY A 16 -18.32 47.83 51.60
C GLY A 16 -18.40 46.36 51.22
N ALA A 17 -19.29 46.03 50.29
CA ALA A 17 -19.29 44.77 49.62
C ALA A 17 -18.19 44.81 48.57
N LEU A 18 -16.97 44.29 48.87
CA LEU A 18 -15.99 43.92 47.90
C LEU A 18 -16.57 42.79 47.03
N ALA A 19 -17.04 43.16 45.82
CA ALA A 19 -17.29 42.18 44.79
C ALA A 19 -15.94 41.64 44.31
N LEU A 20 -15.56 40.44 44.80
CA LEU A 20 -14.51 39.65 44.17
C LEU A 20 -15.04 39.21 42.80
N GLY A 21 -14.80 40.03 41.78
CA GLY A 21 -14.87 39.63 40.40
C GLY A 21 -13.75 38.61 40.14
N THR A 22 -14.07 37.34 40.18
CA THR A 22 -13.22 36.29 39.66
C THR A 22 -13.06 36.54 38.15
N LEU A 23 -11.96 37.20 37.77
CA LEU A 23 -11.46 37.24 36.42
C LEU A 23 -11.16 35.78 36.02
N MET A 24 -12.16 35.06 35.49
CA MET A 24 -11.94 33.88 34.72
C MET A 24 -11.18 34.34 33.47
N SER A 25 -9.85 34.29 33.52
CA SER A 25 -9.03 34.39 32.30
C SER A 25 -9.52 33.29 31.35
N PRO A 26 -9.97 33.65 30.14
CA PRO A 26 -10.28 32.62 29.16
C PRO A 26 -9.01 31.81 28.96
N TRP A 27 -9.06 30.53 29.28
CA TRP A 27 -7.98 29.61 28.91
C TRP A 27 -7.82 29.76 27.41
N PRO A 28 -6.59 29.90 26.88
CA PRO A 28 -6.39 29.96 25.46
C PRO A 28 -6.95 28.64 24.90
N ILE A 29 -8.01 28.74 24.13
CA ILE A 29 -8.46 27.65 23.26
C ILE A 29 -7.29 27.47 22.32
N MET A 30 -6.44 26.49 22.60
CA MET A 30 -5.40 26.07 21.66
C MET A 30 -6.14 25.64 20.41
N ALA A 31 -6.01 26.43 19.34
CA ALA A 31 -6.53 26.04 18.04
C ALA A 31 -6.00 24.63 17.73
N ALA A 32 -6.88 23.71 17.41
CA ALA A 32 -6.49 22.37 17.02
C ALA A 32 -5.47 22.48 15.88
N GLU A 33 -4.34 21.79 16.02
CA GLU A 33 -3.30 21.80 15.01
C GLU A 33 -3.84 21.12 13.73
N GLU A 34 -3.67 21.75 12.57
CA GLU A 34 -4.09 21.18 11.29
C GLU A 34 -2.95 20.34 10.72
N LEU A 35 -3.18 19.03 10.50
CA LEU A 35 -2.27 18.16 9.79
C LEU A 35 -2.72 18.03 8.33
N ARG A 36 -1.97 18.63 7.42
CA ARG A 36 -2.22 18.55 5.98
C ARG A 36 -1.49 17.36 5.40
N ILE A 37 -2.23 16.40 4.84
CA ILE A 37 -1.71 15.22 4.20
C ILE A 37 -2.04 15.26 2.72
N GLY A 38 -1.01 15.31 1.87
CA GLY A 38 -1.15 15.14 0.43
C GLY A 38 -1.28 13.67 0.08
N PHE A 39 -2.10 13.36 -0.92
CA PHE A 39 -2.25 12.01 -1.42
C PHE A 39 -2.23 12.01 -2.94
N ILE A 40 -1.36 11.19 -3.51
CA ILE A 40 -1.16 11.11 -4.96
C ILE A 40 -1.68 9.75 -5.42
N ALA A 41 -2.62 9.74 -6.37
CA ALA A 41 -3.18 8.51 -6.91
C ALA A 41 -3.72 8.76 -8.33
N PRO A 42 -3.80 7.74 -9.19
CA PRO A 42 -4.42 7.87 -10.51
C PRO A 42 -5.94 7.89 -10.36
N MET A 43 -6.53 9.07 -10.34
CA MET A 43 -7.99 9.24 -10.20
C MET A 43 -8.72 9.15 -11.53
N THR A 44 -7.99 9.27 -12.64
CA THR A 44 -8.49 9.16 -14.02
C THR A 44 -7.70 8.13 -14.83
N GLY A 45 -8.20 7.77 -16.04
CA GLY A 45 -7.55 6.83 -16.95
C GLY A 45 -7.71 5.35 -16.57
N PRO A 46 -6.93 4.45 -17.19
CA PRO A 46 -7.07 2.99 -17.04
C PRO A 46 -6.85 2.46 -15.62
N PHE A 47 -6.17 3.21 -14.76
CA PHE A 47 -5.88 2.85 -13.37
C PHE A 47 -6.78 3.58 -12.35
N SER A 48 -7.82 4.29 -12.82
CA SER A 48 -8.67 5.10 -11.94
C SER A 48 -9.35 4.31 -10.83
N GLN A 49 -9.74 3.07 -11.09
CA GLN A 49 -10.34 2.22 -10.07
C GLN A 49 -9.35 1.88 -8.95
N VAL A 50 -8.09 1.62 -9.31
CA VAL A 50 -7.00 1.39 -8.35
C VAL A 50 -6.76 2.64 -7.50
N GLY A 51 -6.68 3.82 -8.14
CA GLY A 51 -6.51 5.10 -7.44
C GLY A 51 -7.63 5.39 -6.44
N LYS A 52 -8.87 5.09 -6.82
CA LYS A 52 -10.03 5.18 -5.91
C LYS A 52 -9.91 4.22 -4.73
N ASP A 53 -9.47 2.98 -4.96
CA ASP A 53 -9.26 2.00 -3.87
C ASP A 53 -8.17 2.46 -2.90
N MET A 54 -7.09 3.05 -3.42
CA MET A 54 -6.04 3.65 -2.59
C MET A 54 -6.61 4.77 -1.70
N ALA A 55 -7.31 5.73 -2.29
CA ALA A 55 -7.88 6.87 -1.57
C ALA A 55 -8.97 6.42 -0.58
N ASN A 56 -9.82 5.47 -0.97
CA ASN A 56 -10.86 4.91 -0.13
C ASN A 56 -10.31 4.23 1.14
N GLY A 57 -9.21 3.47 1.00
CA GLY A 57 -8.58 2.83 2.15
C GLY A 57 -8.07 3.86 3.17
N PHE A 58 -7.38 4.89 2.72
CA PHE A 58 -6.90 5.97 3.59
C PHE A 58 -8.06 6.74 4.23
N GLN A 59 -9.04 7.15 3.41
CA GLN A 59 -10.22 7.89 3.87
C GLN A 59 -11.06 7.09 4.86
N MET A 60 -11.20 5.77 4.65
CA MET A 60 -11.96 4.92 5.57
C MET A 60 -11.37 4.94 6.98
N TYR A 61 -10.04 4.84 7.10
CA TYR A 61 -9.42 4.95 8.42
C TYR A 61 -9.60 6.34 9.02
N LEU A 62 -9.46 7.37 8.22
CA LEU A 62 -9.66 8.76 8.66
C LEU A 62 -11.08 8.98 9.19
N ASP A 63 -12.09 8.42 8.51
CA ASP A 63 -13.49 8.50 8.95
C ASP A 63 -13.74 7.70 10.25
N GLU A 64 -13.08 6.55 10.42
CA GLU A 64 -13.18 5.75 11.64
C GLU A 64 -12.67 6.49 12.89
N VAL A 65 -11.71 7.38 12.72
CA VAL A 65 -11.16 8.19 13.82
C VAL A 65 -11.70 9.63 13.85
N GLY A 66 -12.78 9.90 13.11
CA GLY A 66 -13.47 11.19 13.15
C GLY A 66 -12.72 12.34 12.47
N GLY A 67 -11.80 12.05 11.56
CA GLY A 67 -11.04 13.07 10.83
C GLY A 67 -9.94 13.74 11.65
N ASP A 68 -9.57 13.16 12.79
CA ASP A 68 -8.63 13.72 13.75
C ASP A 68 -7.54 12.70 14.12
N PHE A 69 -6.30 13.13 14.09
CA PHE A 69 -5.16 12.33 14.52
C PHE A 69 -4.62 12.84 15.86
N ALA A 70 -5.24 12.38 16.94
CA ALA A 70 -4.84 12.64 18.33
C ALA A 70 -4.84 14.14 18.69
N GLY A 71 -5.84 14.91 18.23
CA GLY A 71 -6.01 16.34 18.44
C GLY A 71 -5.58 17.20 17.26
N ALA A 72 -4.97 16.63 16.22
CA ALA A 72 -4.71 17.32 14.96
C ALA A 72 -5.82 17.01 13.95
N LYS A 73 -6.56 18.05 13.54
CA LYS A 73 -7.55 17.91 12.47
C LYS A 73 -6.85 17.63 11.14
N VAL A 74 -7.20 16.52 10.51
CA VAL A 74 -6.58 16.11 9.24
C VAL A 74 -7.24 16.79 8.06
N LYS A 75 -6.44 17.50 7.25
CA LYS A 75 -6.83 17.96 5.91
C LYS A 75 -6.22 17.02 4.88
N PHE A 76 -7.04 16.13 4.33
CA PHE A 76 -6.65 15.17 3.32
C PHE A 76 -6.85 15.74 1.92
N ILE A 77 -5.78 15.84 1.11
CA ILE A 77 -5.79 16.49 -0.20
C ILE A 77 -5.35 15.49 -1.25
N VAL A 78 -6.26 15.08 -2.13
CA VAL A 78 -6.01 14.10 -3.18
C VAL A 78 -5.68 14.79 -4.49
N GLU A 79 -4.60 14.36 -5.15
CA GLU A 79 -4.16 14.82 -6.47
C GLU A 79 -4.07 13.66 -7.45
N ASP A 80 -4.57 13.91 -8.66
CA ASP A 80 -4.56 12.93 -9.75
C ASP A 80 -3.21 12.92 -10.48
N GLU A 81 -2.52 11.76 -10.45
CA GLU A 81 -1.25 11.53 -11.15
C GLU A 81 -1.42 10.91 -12.55
N GLU A 82 -2.63 10.50 -12.92
CA GLU A 82 -2.94 9.86 -14.21
C GLU A 82 -2.07 8.62 -14.51
N ALA A 83 -1.48 7.99 -13.50
CA ALA A 83 -0.43 6.95 -13.62
C ALA A 83 0.76 7.40 -14.49
N LYS A 84 1.11 8.67 -14.47
CA LYS A 84 2.22 9.28 -15.23
C LYS A 84 3.24 9.90 -14.27
N PRO A 85 4.48 9.37 -14.15
CA PRO A 85 5.49 9.89 -13.22
C PRO A 85 5.76 11.40 -13.34
N PRO A 86 5.82 12.02 -14.53
CA PRO A 86 6.00 13.48 -14.63
C PRO A 86 4.81 14.28 -14.09
N VAL A 87 3.58 13.74 -14.18
CA VAL A 87 2.39 14.37 -13.57
C VAL A 87 2.47 14.27 -12.06
N ALA A 88 2.82 13.09 -11.53
CA ALA A 88 2.99 12.87 -10.10
C ALA A 88 4.00 13.86 -9.48
N VAL A 89 5.13 14.10 -10.14
CA VAL A 89 6.14 15.09 -9.69
C VAL A 89 5.53 16.49 -9.57
N ARG A 90 4.82 16.96 -10.61
CA ARG A 90 4.17 18.29 -10.57
C ARG A 90 3.13 18.39 -9.45
N LYS A 91 2.35 17.30 -9.24
CA LYS A 91 1.33 17.22 -8.18
C LYS A 91 1.96 17.21 -6.79
N ALA A 92 3.06 16.49 -6.58
CA ALA A 92 3.81 16.53 -5.33
C ALA A 92 4.35 17.94 -5.03
N GLU A 93 4.94 18.60 -6.02
CA GLU A 93 5.43 19.97 -5.86
C GLU A 93 4.30 20.96 -5.52
N LYS A 94 3.12 20.80 -6.15
CA LYS A 94 1.92 21.60 -5.81
C LYS A 94 1.51 21.36 -4.35
N LEU A 95 1.34 20.12 -3.94
CA LEU A 95 0.96 19.76 -2.57
C LEU A 95 1.93 20.38 -1.54
N ILE A 96 3.24 20.31 -1.81
CA ILE A 96 4.26 20.80 -0.89
C ILE A 96 4.33 22.33 -0.90
N ARG A 97 4.40 22.96 -2.09
CA ARG A 97 4.67 24.39 -2.22
C ARG A 97 3.44 25.28 -2.06
N GLN A 98 2.28 24.82 -2.56
CA GLN A 98 1.04 25.59 -2.56
C GLN A 98 0.14 25.18 -1.39
N ASP A 99 -0.15 23.89 -1.26
CA ASP A 99 -1.05 23.37 -0.23
C ASP A 99 -0.38 23.20 1.14
N LYS A 100 0.98 23.35 1.20
CA LYS A 100 1.78 23.33 2.45
C LYS A 100 1.56 22.06 3.28
N VAL A 101 1.51 20.90 2.62
CA VAL A 101 1.38 19.62 3.32
C VAL A 101 2.64 19.30 4.14
N GLN A 102 2.46 18.74 5.33
CA GLN A 102 3.56 18.29 6.17
C GLN A 102 4.14 16.95 5.67
N LEU A 103 3.30 16.13 5.07
CA LEU A 103 3.70 14.87 4.44
C LEU A 103 2.80 14.58 3.24
N PHE A 104 3.27 13.72 2.35
CA PHE A 104 2.44 13.15 1.30
C PHE A 104 2.61 11.64 1.22
N ALA A 105 1.58 10.95 0.72
CA ALA A 105 1.54 9.51 0.56
C ALA A 105 1.03 9.12 -0.84
N GLY A 106 1.06 7.84 -1.15
CA GLY A 106 0.51 7.32 -2.41
C GLY A 106 1.54 7.24 -3.53
N GLY A 107 1.10 7.60 -4.73
CA GLY A 107 1.73 7.18 -5.99
C GLY A 107 1.35 5.74 -6.31
N LEU A 108 1.25 5.36 -7.58
CA LEU A 108 0.88 4.00 -7.97
C LEU A 108 2.07 3.19 -8.46
N LEU A 109 2.66 3.59 -9.58
CA LEU A 109 3.67 2.80 -10.27
C LEU A 109 5.02 2.82 -9.52
N ALA A 110 5.82 1.76 -9.66
CA ALA A 110 7.21 1.75 -9.18
C ALA A 110 8.00 2.95 -9.77
N SER A 111 7.82 3.23 -11.06
CA SER A 111 8.41 4.40 -11.71
C SER A 111 7.95 5.74 -11.10
N THR A 112 6.70 5.83 -10.65
CA THR A 112 6.21 6.99 -9.89
C THR A 112 6.94 7.12 -8.55
N GLY A 113 7.14 6.02 -7.83
CA GLY A 113 7.91 6.01 -6.59
C GLY A 113 9.33 6.54 -6.79
N TYR A 114 10.04 6.05 -7.80
CA TYR A 114 11.37 6.54 -8.16
C TYR A 114 11.39 8.04 -8.53
N ALA A 115 10.33 8.54 -9.19
CA ALA A 115 10.24 9.94 -9.57
C ALA A 115 9.92 10.87 -8.38
N LEU A 116 9.14 10.40 -7.40
CA LEU A 116 8.73 11.17 -6.23
C LEU A 116 9.82 11.25 -5.14
N ALA A 117 10.69 10.25 -5.05
CA ALA A 117 11.73 10.20 -4.02
C ALA A 117 12.70 11.39 -4.05
N PRO A 118 13.23 11.83 -5.20
CA PRO A 118 14.05 13.04 -5.29
C PRO A 118 13.29 14.31 -4.90
N VAL A 119 11.99 14.40 -5.17
CA VAL A 119 11.14 15.55 -4.79
C VAL A 119 11.04 15.65 -3.27
N SER A 120 10.74 14.53 -2.60
CA SER A 120 10.70 14.43 -1.13
C SER A 120 12.02 14.92 -0.51
N THR A 121 13.15 14.44 -1.02
CA THR A 121 14.49 14.80 -0.52
C THR A 121 14.81 16.27 -0.75
N ARG A 122 14.62 16.77 -1.98
CA ARG A 122 14.89 18.17 -2.35
C ARG A 122 14.06 19.17 -1.54
N LEU A 123 12.78 18.83 -1.30
CA LEU A 123 11.85 19.71 -0.59
C LEU A 123 11.73 19.37 0.91
N LYS A 124 12.54 18.45 1.41
CA LYS A 124 12.59 18.02 2.83
C LYS A 124 11.21 17.69 3.40
N THR A 125 10.37 17.02 2.60
CA THR A 125 8.99 16.68 2.97
C THR A 125 8.86 15.17 3.04
N VAL A 126 8.21 14.65 4.10
CA VAL A 126 8.03 13.22 4.28
C VAL A 126 7.22 12.62 3.14
N TYR A 127 7.73 11.56 2.55
CA TYR A 127 7.02 10.72 1.60
C TYR A 127 6.75 9.34 2.21
N VAL A 128 5.49 9.05 2.49
CA VAL A 128 5.03 7.73 2.92
C VAL A 128 4.73 6.88 1.70
N VAL A 129 5.64 5.96 1.38
CA VAL A 129 5.54 5.07 0.22
C VAL A 129 4.56 3.94 0.54
N SER A 130 3.26 4.18 0.29
CA SER A 130 2.20 3.25 0.66
C SER A 130 1.85 2.23 -0.42
N THR A 131 2.11 2.53 -1.70
CA THR A 131 1.75 1.67 -2.82
C THR A 131 2.91 1.38 -3.77
N PRO A 132 3.73 2.36 -4.23
CA PRO A 132 4.81 2.07 -5.15
C PRO A 132 5.76 1.01 -4.60
N ALA A 133 5.90 -0.09 -5.33
CA ALA A 133 6.69 -1.23 -4.87
C ALA A 133 8.17 -1.18 -5.31
N ALA A 134 8.65 -0.05 -5.84
CA ALA A 134 10.01 0.17 -6.30
C ALA A 134 11.07 -0.30 -5.28
N ASP A 135 11.82 -1.34 -5.60
CA ASP A 135 12.71 -2.03 -4.66
C ASP A 135 13.78 -1.11 -4.06
N ASP A 136 14.51 -0.38 -4.91
CA ASP A 136 15.71 0.34 -4.49
C ASP A 136 15.46 1.57 -3.63
N LEU A 137 14.22 2.07 -3.54
CA LEU A 137 13.88 3.16 -2.61
C LEU A 137 14.25 2.83 -1.15
N THR A 138 14.17 1.57 -0.77
CA THR A 138 14.48 1.06 0.56
C THR A 138 15.55 -0.05 0.55
N GLN A 139 16.21 -0.26 -0.60
CA GLN A 139 17.35 -1.15 -0.75
C GLN A 139 18.63 -0.33 -1.02
N ARG A 140 19.10 -0.27 -2.27
CA ARG A 140 20.37 0.39 -2.65
C ARG A 140 20.35 1.90 -2.46
N ASP A 141 19.19 2.52 -2.64
CA ASP A 141 19.03 3.96 -2.59
C ASP A 141 18.52 4.49 -1.23
N ALA A 142 18.34 3.62 -0.23
CA ALA A 142 17.76 3.99 1.06
C ALA A 142 18.47 5.17 1.75
N SER A 143 19.80 5.26 1.62
CA SER A 143 20.59 6.37 2.17
C SER A 143 20.44 7.68 1.41
N LYS A 144 20.04 7.63 0.13
CA LYS A 144 19.83 8.80 -0.72
C LYS A 144 18.53 9.53 -0.37
N TYR A 145 17.58 8.84 0.27
CA TYR A 145 16.23 9.34 0.51
C TYR A 145 15.87 9.39 2.00
N PRO A 146 16.42 10.34 2.76
CA PRO A 146 16.25 10.41 4.23
C PRO A 146 14.79 10.62 4.66
N TYR A 147 13.95 11.27 3.82
CA TYR A 147 12.57 11.61 4.14
C TYR A 147 11.54 10.57 3.65
N ILE A 148 12.01 9.39 3.17
CA ILE A 148 11.12 8.31 2.76
C ILE A 148 10.94 7.31 3.92
N VAL A 149 9.69 6.87 4.10
CA VAL A 149 9.34 5.69 4.88
C VAL A 149 8.33 4.87 4.08
N ARG A 150 8.58 3.59 3.91
CA ARG A 150 7.65 2.69 3.24
C ARG A 150 6.68 2.08 4.25
N THR A 151 5.41 2.07 3.93
CA THR A 151 4.36 1.35 4.67
C THR A 151 3.73 0.23 3.81
N GLY A 152 4.01 0.24 2.52
CA GLY A 152 3.57 -0.76 1.55
C GLY A 152 4.42 -2.04 1.54
N TRP A 153 5.19 -2.26 0.48
CA TRP A 153 5.97 -3.45 0.19
C TRP A 153 7.01 -3.18 -0.90
N THR A 154 7.94 -4.11 -1.15
CA THR A 154 8.82 -4.09 -2.34
C THR A 154 8.41 -5.15 -3.34
N SER A 155 8.63 -4.90 -4.63
CA SER A 155 8.23 -5.78 -5.73
C SER A 155 8.77 -7.21 -5.57
N SER A 156 10.02 -7.33 -5.19
CA SER A 156 10.70 -8.63 -5.02
C SER A 156 10.35 -9.33 -3.71
N GLN A 157 9.85 -8.61 -2.70
CA GLN A 157 9.60 -9.15 -1.36
C GLN A 157 8.64 -10.36 -1.34
N PRO A 158 7.43 -10.34 -1.94
CA PRO A 158 6.59 -11.52 -2.03
C PRO A 158 7.07 -12.52 -3.09
N SER A 159 7.85 -12.06 -4.07
CA SER A 159 8.31 -12.87 -5.19
C SER A 159 9.37 -13.88 -4.79
N HIS A 160 10.25 -13.54 -3.84
CA HIS A 160 11.28 -14.45 -3.33
C HIS A 160 10.68 -15.71 -2.67
N PRO A 161 9.83 -15.62 -1.63
CA PRO A 161 9.22 -16.82 -1.06
C PRO A 161 8.33 -17.56 -2.06
N PHE A 162 7.75 -16.87 -3.05
CA PHE A 162 6.94 -17.51 -4.07
C PHE A 162 7.78 -18.36 -5.04
N GLY A 163 8.96 -17.89 -5.44
CA GLY A 163 9.90 -18.67 -6.26
C GLY A 163 10.37 -19.92 -5.53
N GLU A 164 10.71 -19.81 -4.25
CA GLU A 164 11.07 -20.95 -3.40
C GLU A 164 9.89 -21.93 -3.26
N TRP A 165 8.69 -21.42 -3.00
CA TRP A 165 7.48 -22.23 -2.91
C TRP A 165 7.22 -23.01 -4.21
N ALA A 166 7.31 -22.35 -5.36
CA ALA A 166 7.11 -23.00 -6.66
C ALA A 166 8.07 -24.17 -6.88
N CYS A 167 9.34 -23.98 -6.53
CA CYS A 167 10.33 -25.04 -6.57
C CYS A 167 9.97 -26.20 -5.62
N GLN A 168 9.52 -25.92 -4.40
CA GLN A 168 9.09 -26.92 -3.41
C GLN A 168 7.83 -27.70 -3.86
N GLN A 169 6.99 -27.10 -4.71
CA GLN A 169 5.85 -27.79 -5.34
C GLN A 169 6.26 -28.71 -6.49
N GLY A 170 7.54 -28.76 -6.83
CA GLY A 170 8.08 -29.66 -7.86
C GLY A 170 8.15 -29.06 -9.25
N TYR A 171 7.77 -27.80 -9.46
CA TYR A 171 8.00 -27.13 -10.76
C TYR A 171 9.49 -27.06 -11.07
N LYS A 172 9.86 -27.35 -12.31
CA LYS A 172 11.26 -27.39 -12.77
C LYS A 172 11.55 -26.38 -13.88
N ARG A 173 10.58 -26.15 -14.77
CA ARG A 173 10.73 -25.38 -16.01
C ARG A 173 9.58 -24.37 -16.09
N ILE A 174 9.89 -23.09 -15.97
CA ILE A 174 8.89 -22.01 -15.96
C ILE A 174 9.17 -21.02 -17.07
N VAL A 175 8.12 -20.65 -17.82
CA VAL A 175 8.12 -19.47 -18.70
C VAL A 175 7.69 -18.28 -17.86
N ALA A 176 8.48 -17.19 -17.86
CA ALA A 176 8.11 -15.94 -17.22
C ALA A 176 7.60 -14.95 -18.28
N ILE A 177 6.41 -14.39 -18.06
CA ILE A 177 5.85 -13.32 -18.88
C ILE A 177 5.42 -12.16 -18.00
N GLY A 178 6.08 -11.01 -18.12
CA GLY A 178 5.86 -9.83 -17.28
C GLY A 178 5.68 -8.55 -18.07
N ALA A 179 4.83 -7.65 -17.61
CA ALA A 179 4.70 -6.33 -18.19
C ALA A 179 6.05 -5.59 -18.20
N ASP A 180 6.42 -4.98 -19.33
CA ASP A 180 7.73 -4.35 -19.56
C ASP A 180 7.82 -2.98 -18.87
N PHE A 181 8.08 -2.98 -17.56
CA PHE A 181 8.37 -1.80 -16.73
C PHE A 181 9.01 -2.23 -15.40
N ALA A 182 9.50 -1.27 -14.61
CA ALA A 182 10.29 -1.54 -13.41
C ALA A 182 9.66 -2.60 -12.48
N PHE A 183 8.37 -2.46 -12.14
CA PHE A 183 7.67 -3.41 -11.29
C PHE A 183 7.63 -4.82 -11.88
N GLY A 184 7.39 -4.94 -13.19
CA GLY A 184 7.39 -6.24 -13.88
C GLY A 184 8.76 -6.92 -13.79
N HIS A 185 9.83 -6.15 -14.03
CA HIS A 185 11.21 -6.63 -13.97
C HIS A 185 11.58 -7.09 -12.55
N GLU A 186 11.26 -6.28 -11.54
CA GLU A 186 11.56 -6.56 -10.14
C GLU A 186 10.81 -7.80 -9.61
N VAL A 187 9.54 -7.96 -9.97
CA VAL A 187 8.73 -9.13 -9.57
C VAL A 187 9.24 -10.41 -10.24
N VAL A 188 9.48 -10.38 -11.55
CA VAL A 188 10.03 -11.53 -12.28
C VAL A 188 11.44 -11.85 -11.80
N GLY A 189 12.28 -10.83 -11.58
CA GLY A 189 13.65 -11.01 -11.10
C GLY A 189 13.71 -11.63 -9.71
N GLY A 190 12.87 -11.17 -8.78
CA GLY A 190 12.78 -11.74 -7.44
C GLY A 190 12.31 -13.20 -7.44
N PHE A 191 11.30 -13.52 -8.25
CA PHE A 191 10.83 -14.89 -8.43
C PHE A 191 11.92 -15.79 -9.02
N GLN A 192 12.53 -15.36 -10.13
CA GLN A 192 13.60 -16.10 -10.80
C GLN A 192 14.74 -16.40 -9.86
N LYS A 193 15.23 -15.39 -9.12
CA LYS A 193 16.36 -15.55 -8.20
C LYS A 193 16.11 -16.68 -7.20
N ALA A 194 14.95 -16.70 -6.57
CA ALA A 194 14.62 -17.71 -5.56
C ALA A 194 14.32 -19.08 -6.19
N PHE A 195 13.62 -19.10 -7.32
CA PHE A 195 13.28 -20.32 -8.04
C PHE A 195 14.53 -21.04 -8.60
N GLU A 196 15.44 -20.29 -9.23
CA GLU A 196 16.70 -20.86 -9.75
C GLU A 196 17.68 -21.18 -8.61
N GLY A 197 17.65 -20.44 -7.51
CA GLY A 197 18.46 -20.71 -6.31
C GLY A 197 18.14 -22.03 -5.65
N CYS A 198 16.95 -22.59 -5.92
CA CYS A 198 16.54 -23.90 -5.41
C CYS A 198 16.50 -25.00 -6.49
N GLY A 199 17.05 -24.73 -7.69
CA GLY A 199 17.24 -25.70 -8.77
C GLY A 199 16.18 -25.68 -9.87
N GLY A 200 15.24 -24.74 -9.84
CA GLY A 200 14.34 -24.46 -10.97
C GLY A 200 15.05 -23.79 -12.14
N ARG A 201 14.36 -23.66 -13.26
CA ARG A 201 14.90 -23.04 -14.48
C ARG A 201 13.86 -22.13 -15.12
N ILE A 202 14.18 -20.85 -15.30
CA ILE A 202 13.40 -19.97 -16.17
C ILE A 202 13.88 -20.22 -17.60
N ILE A 203 13.01 -20.82 -18.42
CA ILE A 203 13.33 -21.27 -19.77
C ILE A 203 12.98 -20.28 -20.87
N GLN A 204 12.24 -19.22 -20.52
CA GLN A 204 11.86 -18.13 -21.42
C GLN A 204 11.44 -16.91 -20.62
N LYS A 205 11.77 -15.71 -21.12
CA LYS A 205 11.23 -14.45 -20.62
C LYS A 205 10.52 -13.71 -21.76
N ILE A 206 9.32 -13.24 -21.52
CA ILE A 206 8.50 -12.49 -22.48
C ILE A 206 8.09 -11.18 -21.83
N TRP A 207 8.23 -10.06 -22.55
CA TRP A 207 8.03 -8.72 -22.02
C TRP A 207 7.03 -7.92 -22.88
N PRO A 208 5.69 -8.13 -22.75
CA PRO A 208 4.72 -7.27 -23.39
C PRO A 208 4.76 -5.86 -22.76
N PRO A 209 4.66 -4.79 -23.57
CA PRO A 209 4.57 -3.43 -23.06
C PRO A 209 3.47 -3.23 -22.03
N LEU A 210 3.67 -2.34 -21.05
CA LEU A 210 2.65 -1.98 -20.09
C LEU A 210 1.41 -1.44 -20.82
N GLY A 211 0.23 -1.98 -20.49
CA GLY A 211 -1.03 -1.62 -21.14
C GLY A 211 -1.41 -2.48 -22.33
N THR A 212 -0.62 -3.51 -22.68
CA THR A 212 -0.99 -4.50 -23.71
C THR A 212 -2.36 -5.11 -23.40
N ILE A 213 -3.25 -5.10 -24.38
CA ILE A 213 -4.59 -5.72 -24.32
C ILE A 213 -4.74 -6.89 -25.32
N ASP A 214 -3.87 -6.97 -26.33
CA ASP A 214 -3.80 -8.06 -27.29
C ASP A 214 -2.52 -8.88 -27.04
N PHE A 215 -2.69 -10.12 -26.61
CA PHE A 215 -1.61 -11.08 -26.36
C PHE A 215 -1.40 -12.07 -27.50
N GLY A 216 -2.13 -11.92 -28.61
CA GLY A 216 -1.97 -12.74 -29.81
C GLY A 216 -0.53 -12.88 -30.30
N PRO A 217 0.31 -11.84 -30.31
CA PRO A 217 1.71 -11.93 -30.69
C PRO A 217 2.59 -12.71 -29.69
N TYR A 218 2.19 -12.81 -28.40
CA TYR A 218 3.01 -13.38 -27.34
C TYR A 218 2.64 -14.82 -26.97
N ILE A 219 1.34 -15.14 -26.89
CA ILE A 219 0.85 -16.46 -26.45
C ILE A 219 1.37 -17.61 -27.31
N PRO A 220 1.40 -17.51 -28.67
CA PRO A 220 1.95 -18.60 -29.50
C PRO A 220 3.44 -18.87 -29.31
N THR A 221 4.20 -17.87 -28.78
CA THR A 221 5.65 -18.01 -28.55
C THR A 221 5.97 -18.74 -27.24
N ILE A 222 4.98 -18.96 -26.35
CA ILE A 222 5.19 -19.63 -25.06
C ILE A 222 5.64 -21.06 -25.30
N LYS A 223 6.81 -21.44 -24.74
CA LYS A 223 7.35 -22.79 -24.80
C LYS A 223 6.39 -23.79 -24.14
N ARG A 224 6.05 -24.85 -24.87
CA ARG A 224 5.02 -25.83 -24.50
C ARG A 224 5.51 -26.88 -23.50
N ASP A 225 6.80 -27.00 -23.28
CA ASP A 225 7.46 -27.91 -22.35
C ASP A 225 7.69 -27.29 -20.97
N ALA A 226 7.01 -26.16 -20.69
CA ALA A 226 6.98 -25.53 -19.36
C ALA A 226 6.02 -26.27 -18.42
N ASP A 227 6.43 -26.44 -17.17
CA ASP A 227 5.61 -26.98 -16.09
C ASP A 227 4.57 -25.97 -15.59
N ALA A 228 4.89 -24.67 -15.71
CA ALA A 228 4.03 -23.57 -15.33
C ALA A 228 4.41 -22.29 -16.07
N ILE A 229 3.51 -21.31 -16.05
CA ILE A 229 3.77 -19.93 -16.47
C ILE A 229 3.80 -19.04 -15.22
N PHE A 230 4.90 -18.33 -15.00
CA PHE A 230 4.92 -17.23 -14.05
C PHE A 230 4.57 -15.94 -14.77
N THR A 231 3.61 -15.19 -14.23
CA THR A 231 3.13 -13.96 -14.88
C THR A 231 3.08 -12.77 -13.94
N LEU A 232 3.45 -11.59 -14.44
CA LEU A 232 3.06 -10.33 -13.82
C LEU A 232 2.28 -9.48 -14.83
N MET A 233 1.02 -9.30 -14.55
CA MET A 233 0.11 -8.43 -15.30
C MET A 233 -0.36 -7.27 -14.41
N ALA A 234 -0.55 -6.10 -15.00
CA ALA A 234 -0.98 -4.89 -14.30
C ALA A 234 -2.16 -4.22 -15.01
N GLY A 235 -3.11 -3.72 -14.23
CA GLY A 235 -4.29 -3.05 -14.75
C GLY A 235 -5.10 -3.91 -15.73
N PRO A 236 -5.48 -3.40 -16.92
CA PRO A 236 -6.27 -4.15 -17.91
C PRO A 236 -5.60 -5.44 -18.40
N MET A 237 -4.26 -5.53 -18.36
CA MET A 237 -3.53 -6.75 -18.75
C MET A 237 -3.94 -7.95 -17.90
N SER A 238 -4.25 -7.74 -16.61
CA SER A 238 -4.66 -8.79 -15.67
C SER A 238 -5.97 -9.46 -16.09
N LEU A 239 -6.85 -8.76 -16.81
CA LEU A 239 -8.10 -9.30 -17.33
C LEU A 239 -7.90 -9.99 -18.68
N GLN A 240 -7.09 -9.41 -19.56
CA GLN A 240 -6.97 -9.87 -20.94
C GLN A 240 -6.09 -11.10 -21.09
N PHE A 241 -4.97 -11.14 -20.38
CA PHE A 241 -4.00 -12.24 -20.50
C PHE A 241 -4.60 -13.61 -20.16
N PRO A 242 -5.23 -13.85 -18.96
CA PRO A 242 -5.76 -15.17 -18.63
C PRO A 242 -6.90 -15.59 -19.59
N LYS A 243 -7.77 -14.67 -20.02
CA LYS A 243 -8.81 -14.97 -21.01
C LYS A 243 -8.25 -15.48 -22.33
N GLN A 244 -7.26 -14.75 -22.88
CA GLN A 244 -6.63 -15.11 -24.15
C GLN A 244 -5.79 -16.37 -24.02
N LEU A 245 -5.11 -16.58 -22.88
CA LEU A 245 -4.36 -17.81 -22.60
C LEU A 245 -5.30 -19.03 -22.60
N ALA A 246 -6.43 -18.94 -21.90
CA ALA A 246 -7.45 -20.00 -21.88
C ALA A 246 -8.05 -20.25 -23.26
N SER A 247 -8.38 -19.18 -24.03
CA SER A 247 -8.90 -19.27 -25.39
C SER A 247 -7.92 -19.93 -26.36
N ALA A 248 -6.61 -19.78 -26.12
CA ALA A 248 -5.56 -20.44 -26.89
C ALA A 248 -5.34 -21.93 -26.50
N GLY A 249 -6.15 -22.45 -25.57
CA GLY A 249 -6.07 -23.84 -25.11
C GLY A 249 -4.84 -24.18 -24.27
N ILE A 250 -4.13 -23.18 -23.71
CA ILE A 250 -2.99 -23.39 -22.84
C ILE A 250 -3.50 -23.70 -21.44
N ARG A 251 -3.23 -24.90 -20.96
CA ARG A 251 -3.73 -25.45 -19.68
C ARG A 251 -2.60 -25.85 -18.74
N VAL A 252 -1.57 -25.01 -18.63
CA VAL A 252 -0.52 -25.19 -17.62
C VAL A 252 -0.85 -24.38 -16.39
N PRO A 253 -0.40 -24.76 -15.19
CA PRO A 253 -0.52 -23.96 -13.99
C PRO A 253 -0.02 -22.52 -14.19
N VAL A 254 -0.77 -21.53 -13.70
CA VAL A 254 -0.37 -20.12 -13.80
C VAL A 254 -0.09 -19.60 -12.40
N LEU A 255 1.12 -19.07 -12.24
CA LEU A 255 1.64 -18.46 -11.03
C LEU A 255 1.69 -16.94 -11.23
N GLY A 256 0.85 -16.19 -10.54
CA GLY A 256 0.74 -14.74 -10.71
C GLY A 256 1.56 -13.96 -9.69
N GLY A 257 2.45 -13.11 -10.14
CA GLY A 257 3.07 -12.11 -9.28
C GLY A 257 2.01 -11.13 -8.75
N GLY A 258 2.14 -10.77 -7.50
CA GLY A 258 1.37 -9.78 -6.73
C GLY A 258 -0.01 -9.40 -7.23
N THR A 259 -0.06 -8.50 -8.18
CA THR A 259 -1.28 -7.80 -8.60
C THR A 259 -2.09 -8.52 -9.67
N SER A 260 -1.56 -9.63 -10.24
CA SER A 260 -2.21 -10.30 -11.38
C SER A 260 -3.62 -10.80 -11.09
N TYR A 261 -3.89 -11.18 -9.85
CA TYR A 261 -5.20 -11.71 -9.39
C TYR A 261 -5.67 -11.00 -8.11
N ASP A 262 -5.38 -9.71 -7.98
CA ASP A 262 -5.83 -8.95 -6.80
C ASP A 262 -7.35 -8.77 -6.77
N GLU A 263 -7.88 -8.54 -5.59
CA GLU A 263 -9.32 -8.43 -5.34
C GLU A 263 -10.00 -7.33 -6.16
N PHE A 264 -9.25 -6.33 -6.65
CA PHE A 264 -9.83 -5.28 -7.50
C PHE A 264 -10.20 -5.77 -8.91
N VAL A 265 -9.53 -6.83 -9.43
CA VAL A 265 -9.80 -7.41 -10.75
C VAL A 265 -10.62 -8.69 -10.69
N LEU A 266 -10.57 -9.45 -9.60
CA LEU A 266 -11.28 -10.74 -9.47
C LEU A 266 -12.76 -10.67 -9.83
N PRO A 267 -13.55 -9.65 -9.44
CA PRO A 267 -14.97 -9.57 -9.80
C PRO A 267 -15.24 -9.47 -11.31
N SER A 268 -14.22 -9.10 -12.11
CA SER A 268 -14.30 -8.99 -13.57
C SER A 268 -13.68 -10.17 -14.31
N MET A 269 -13.17 -11.16 -13.57
CA MET A 269 -12.61 -12.41 -14.10
C MET A 269 -13.66 -13.50 -14.12
N GLY A 270 -13.49 -14.47 -15.01
CA GLY A 270 -14.33 -15.66 -15.09
C GLY A 270 -13.65 -16.89 -14.48
N ASP A 271 -14.21 -18.06 -14.80
CA ASP A 271 -13.74 -19.35 -14.29
C ASP A 271 -12.33 -19.73 -14.82
N GLU A 272 -11.84 -19.04 -15.85
CA GLU A 272 -10.51 -19.25 -16.43
C GLU A 272 -9.36 -19.05 -15.44
N VAL A 273 -9.60 -18.31 -14.35
CA VAL A 273 -8.57 -18.07 -13.33
C VAL A 273 -8.68 -18.97 -12.10
N ILE A 274 -9.68 -19.86 -12.04
CA ILE A 274 -9.82 -20.79 -10.92
C ILE A 274 -8.60 -21.71 -10.87
N GLY A 275 -7.98 -21.82 -9.70
CA GLY A 275 -6.75 -22.59 -9.51
C GLY A 275 -5.46 -21.82 -9.79
N HIS A 276 -5.51 -20.61 -10.34
CA HIS A 276 -4.34 -19.74 -10.46
C HIS A 276 -3.82 -19.37 -9.06
N ILE A 277 -2.51 -19.32 -8.93
CA ILE A 277 -1.85 -19.12 -7.63
C ILE A 277 -1.09 -17.79 -7.68
N SER A 278 -1.10 -17.06 -6.58
CA SER A 278 -0.36 -15.79 -6.46
C SER A 278 0.29 -15.64 -5.09
N ALA A 279 1.19 -14.68 -4.96
CA ALA A 279 1.80 -14.32 -3.70
C ALA A 279 1.70 -12.82 -3.44
N LEU A 280 1.23 -12.43 -2.26
CA LEU A 280 1.13 -11.03 -1.84
C LEU A 280 1.09 -10.93 -0.31
N GLN A 281 1.30 -9.74 0.23
CA GLN A 281 1.21 -9.46 1.66
C GLN A 281 -0.22 -9.39 2.20
N TYR A 282 -1.23 -9.42 1.35
CA TYR A 282 -2.64 -9.33 1.74
C TYR A 282 -3.53 -10.27 0.94
N SER A 283 -4.61 -10.68 1.55
CA SER A 283 -5.79 -11.27 0.92
C SER A 283 -7.02 -10.87 1.72
N ALA A 284 -8.10 -10.50 1.05
CA ALA A 284 -9.38 -10.29 1.72
C ALA A 284 -9.94 -11.58 2.35
N ALA A 285 -9.48 -12.75 1.92
CA ALA A 285 -9.84 -14.05 2.50
C ALA A 285 -9.02 -14.44 3.75
N LEU A 286 -8.20 -13.54 4.30
CA LEU A 286 -7.49 -13.81 5.56
C LEU A 286 -8.47 -14.01 6.70
N ASP A 287 -8.38 -15.18 7.33
CA ASP A 287 -9.24 -15.57 8.46
C ASP A 287 -8.67 -15.05 9.78
N THR A 288 -8.74 -13.72 9.96
CA THR A 288 -8.41 -13.04 11.20
C THR A 288 -9.54 -12.09 11.58
N PRO A 289 -9.83 -11.90 12.88
CA PRO A 289 -10.89 -10.99 13.31
C PRO A 289 -10.70 -9.55 12.77
N LYS A 290 -9.46 -9.10 12.68
CA LYS A 290 -9.14 -7.75 12.20
C LYS A 290 -9.41 -7.60 10.71
N ASN A 291 -9.04 -8.60 9.91
CA ASN A 291 -9.36 -8.59 8.48
C ASN A 291 -10.86 -8.73 8.23
N ALA A 292 -11.53 -9.65 8.94
CA ALA A 292 -12.98 -9.82 8.80
C ALA A 292 -13.74 -8.51 9.08
N ALA A 293 -13.35 -7.78 10.14
CA ALA A 293 -13.94 -6.47 10.46
C ALA A 293 -13.63 -5.42 9.37
N PHE A 294 -12.41 -5.39 8.85
CA PHE A 294 -12.00 -4.49 7.76
C PHE A 294 -12.79 -4.78 6.48
N VAL A 295 -12.85 -6.04 6.04
CA VAL A 295 -13.60 -6.48 4.85
C VAL A 295 -15.07 -6.11 4.95
N LYS A 296 -15.71 -6.39 6.11
CA LYS A 296 -17.10 -6.03 6.36
C LYS A 296 -17.34 -4.54 6.19
N LYS A 297 -16.60 -3.70 6.93
CA LYS A 297 -16.76 -2.24 6.90
C LYS A 297 -16.48 -1.66 5.50
N TYR A 298 -15.45 -2.15 4.81
CA TYR A 298 -15.12 -1.69 3.47
C TYR A 298 -16.23 -2.03 2.48
N ARG A 299 -16.77 -3.25 2.57
CA ARG A 299 -17.86 -3.70 1.72
C ARG A 299 -19.17 -2.96 1.98
N GLU A 300 -19.51 -2.70 3.24
CA GLU A 300 -20.65 -1.86 3.62
C GLU A 300 -20.55 -0.44 3.08
N LYS A 301 -19.36 0.15 3.12
CA LYS A 301 -19.14 1.53 2.70
C LYS A 301 -18.99 1.71 1.19
N PHE A 302 -18.35 0.78 0.50
CA PHE A 302 -17.96 0.93 -0.91
C PHE A 302 -18.59 -0.11 -1.85
N GLY A 303 -19.38 -1.06 -1.34
CA GLY A 303 -20.10 -2.06 -2.12
C GLY A 303 -19.22 -3.14 -2.76
N LYS A 304 -17.96 -3.27 -2.36
CA LYS A 304 -16.98 -4.21 -2.95
C LYS A 304 -15.98 -4.73 -1.92
N VAL A 305 -15.33 -5.84 -2.26
CA VAL A 305 -14.25 -6.43 -1.47
C VAL A 305 -13.03 -5.51 -1.49
N PRO A 306 -12.34 -5.29 -0.36
CA PRO A 306 -11.11 -4.48 -0.34
C PRO A 306 -9.96 -5.19 -1.04
N SER A 307 -9.19 -4.44 -1.80
CA SER A 307 -7.94 -4.87 -2.43
C SER A 307 -6.75 -4.60 -1.51
N TYR A 308 -5.56 -5.10 -1.88
CA TYR A 308 -4.33 -4.72 -1.17
C TYR A 308 -4.04 -3.21 -1.30
N TYR A 309 -4.55 -2.57 -2.34
CA TYR A 309 -4.44 -1.11 -2.50
C TYR A 309 -5.19 -0.36 -1.41
N SER A 310 -6.42 -0.78 -1.11
CA SER A 310 -7.20 -0.18 -0.02
C SER A 310 -6.62 -0.53 1.34
N GLU A 311 -6.25 -1.81 1.57
CA GLU A 311 -5.66 -2.23 2.83
C GLU A 311 -4.32 -1.54 3.12
N GLY A 312 -3.43 -1.46 2.12
CA GLY A 312 -2.12 -0.82 2.29
C GLY A 312 -2.21 0.66 2.64
N ASN A 313 -3.17 1.38 2.07
CA ASN A 313 -3.38 2.80 2.37
C ASN A 313 -4.15 3.03 3.68
N TYR A 314 -5.05 2.13 4.07
CA TYR A 314 -5.63 2.09 5.41
C TYR A 314 -4.54 1.89 6.48
N THR A 315 -3.64 0.94 6.28
CA THR A 315 -2.48 0.70 7.15
C THR A 315 -1.53 1.90 7.19
N ALA A 316 -1.30 2.58 6.07
CA ALA A 316 -0.49 3.79 6.05
C ALA A 316 -1.08 4.90 6.93
N ALA A 317 -2.40 5.12 6.84
CA ALA A 317 -3.11 6.07 7.70
C ALA A 317 -3.01 5.69 9.18
N GLN A 318 -3.15 4.40 9.52
CA GLN A 318 -2.96 3.89 10.88
C GLN A 318 -1.55 4.20 11.41
N MET A 319 -0.52 3.93 10.63
CA MET A 319 0.88 4.16 11.03
C MET A 319 1.18 5.64 11.24
N ILE A 320 0.65 6.53 10.39
CA ILE A 320 0.75 7.99 10.56
C ILE A 320 0.07 8.40 11.86
N HIS A 321 -1.14 7.90 12.12
CA HIS A 321 -1.87 8.22 13.35
C HIS A 321 -1.12 7.76 14.61
N GLU A 322 -0.45 6.60 14.60
CA GLU A 322 0.36 6.15 15.74
C GLU A 322 1.52 7.11 16.06
N VAL A 323 2.11 7.75 15.07
CA VAL A 323 3.09 8.82 15.31
C VAL A 323 2.41 10.03 15.95
N MET A 324 1.27 10.47 15.42
CA MET A 324 0.54 11.61 15.95
C MET A 324 0.03 11.38 17.37
N LYS A 325 -0.34 10.15 17.74
CA LYS A 325 -0.67 9.79 19.13
C LYS A 325 0.52 10.03 20.08
N LYS A 326 1.73 9.60 19.68
CA LYS A 326 2.96 9.79 20.48
C LYS A 326 3.31 11.27 20.65
N THR A 327 2.93 12.12 19.70
CA THR A 327 3.18 13.57 19.73
C THR A 327 1.98 14.39 20.23
N LYS A 328 0.89 13.74 20.63
CA LYS A 328 -0.36 14.37 21.08
C LYS A 328 -0.88 15.39 20.05
N GLY A 329 -0.92 14.98 18.79
CA GLY A 329 -1.40 15.76 17.66
C GLY A 329 -0.42 16.81 17.12
N LYS A 330 0.75 17.00 17.70
CA LYS A 330 1.72 17.99 17.25
C LYS A 330 2.62 17.42 16.15
N TRP A 331 2.81 18.17 15.07
CA TRP A 331 3.75 17.80 14.03
C TRP A 331 5.21 17.89 14.54
N PRO A 332 5.96 16.77 14.57
CA PRO A 332 7.29 16.75 15.19
C PRO A 332 8.41 17.25 14.25
N GLY A 333 8.08 17.64 13.02
CA GLY A 333 9.06 17.88 11.95
C GLY A 333 9.41 16.61 11.17
N ALA A 334 9.86 16.79 9.93
CA ALA A 334 10.01 15.71 8.96
C ALA A 334 10.98 14.59 9.43
N GLU A 335 12.16 14.96 9.93
CA GLU A 335 13.19 14.00 10.35
C GLU A 335 12.72 13.17 11.55
N GLN A 336 12.15 13.85 12.55
CA GLN A 336 11.65 13.17 13.75
C GLN A 336 10.44 12.30 13.41
N PHE A 337 9.56 12.74 12.51
CA PHE A 337 8.43 11.95 12.04
C PHE A 337 8.91 10.65 11.38
N VAL A 338 9.88 10.71 10.46
CA VAL A 338 10.48 9.53 9.82
C VAL A 338 11.04 8.57 10.86
N LYS A 339 11.81 9.08 11.84
CA LYS A 339 12.37 8.26 12.92
C LYS A 339 11.27 7.58 13.74
N MET A 340 10.22 8.32 14.11
CA MET A 340 9.11 7.78 14.90
C MET A 340 8.30 6.76 14.11
N LEU A 341 8.00 7.04 12.83
CA LEU A 341 7.26 6.14 11.95
C LEU A 341 8.02 4.83 11.75
N SER A 342 9.36 4.89 11.63
CA SER A 342 10.21 3.71 11.49
C SER A 342 10.17 2.78 12.71
N SER A 343 9.75 3.27 13.88
CA SER A 343 9.59 2.47 15.10
C SER A 343 8.17 1.96 15.36
N VAL A 344 7.24 2.21 14.45
CA VAL A 344 5.84 1.76 14.58
C VAL A 344 5.75 0.27 14.32
N GLN A 345 5.02 -0.43 15.19
CA GLN A 345 4.64 -1.83 15.04
C GLN A 345 3.14 -1.93 15.24
N LEU A 346 2.44 -2.59 14.33
CA LEU A 346 0.98 -2.71 14.35
C LEU A 346 0.51 -4.11 13.98
N GLU A 347 -0.62 -4.48 14.58
CA GLU A 347 -1.50 -5.48 13.98
C GLU A 347 -2.43 -4.77 12.98
N THR A 348 -2.44 -5.23 11.75
CA THR A 348 -3.19 -4.66 10.63
C THR A 348 -4.12 -5.71 10.02
N PRO A 349 -5.01 -5.37 9.08
CA PRO A 349 -5.81 -6.37 8.37
C PRO A 349 -4.97 -7.46 7.69
N ARG A 350 -3.75 -7.12 7.23
CA ARG A 350 -2.79 -8.09 6.65
C ARG A 350 -1.95 -8.83 7.69
N GLY A 351 -2.20 -8.66 8.98
CA GLY A 351 -1.42 -9.22 10.08
C GLY A 351 -0.38 -8.25 10.63
N PRO A 352 0.66 -8.75 11.34
CA PRO A 352 1.66 -7.91 11.98
C PRO A 352 2.54 -7.19 10.96
N VAL A 353 2.79 -5.90 11.20
CA VAL A 353 3.68 -5.06 10.40
C VAL A 353 4.64 -4.30 11.32
N ARG A 354 5.91 -4.35 11.02
CA ARG A 354 6.97 -3.51 11.59
C ARG A 354 7.90 -3.06 10.48
N LEU A 355 8.75 -2.10 10.73
CA LEU A 355 9.76 -1.67 9.74
C LEU A 355 11.14 -2.21 10.11
N ASP A 356 11.95 -2.49 9.07
CA ASP A 356 13.37 -2.80 9.22
C ASP A 356 14.21 -1.53 9.35
N GLU A 357 15.52 -1.68 9.52
CA GLU A 357 16.47 -0.57 9.66
C GLU A 357 16.58 0.31 8.39
N MET A 358 16.12 -0.20 7.26
CA MET A 358 16.08 0.55 5.99
C MET A 358 14.70 1.16 5.72
N LYS A 359 13.84 1.21 6.73
CA LYS A 359 12.50 1.79 6.72
C LYS A 359 11.54 1.07 5.74
N ASN A 360 11.73 -0.25 5.57
CA ASN A 360 10.86 -1.10 4.77
C ASN A 360 10.02 -2.02 5.66
N PRO A 361 8.76 -2.33 5.30
CA PRO A 361 7.94 -3.24 6.08
C PRO A 361 8.49 -4.66 6.10
N VAL A 362 8.43 -5.26 7.28
CA VAL A 362 8.49 -6.71 7.49
C VAL A 362 7.08 -7.15 7.83
N HIS A 363 6.53 -8.05 7.06
CA HIS A 363 5.15 -8.52 7.15
C HIS A 363 5.03 -9.96 6.64
N ASN A 364 3.85 -10.55 6.80
CA ASN A 364 3.60 -11.87 6.22
C ASN A 364 3.46 -11.78 4.70
N VAL A 365 3.85 -12.86 4.02
CA VAL A 365 3.53 -13.10 2.61
C VAL A 365 2.66 -14.35 2.52
N TYR A 366 1.59 -14.23 1.78
CA TYR A 366 0.57 -15.27 1.61
C TYR A 366 0.63 -15.82 0.19
N ILE A 367 0.80 -17.13 0.05
CA ILE A 367 0.52 -17.83 -1.20
C ILE A 367 -0.98 -18.04 -1.24
N ARG A 368 -1.62 -17.59 -2.31
CA ARG A 368 -3.06 -17.53 -2.46
C ARG A 368 -3.48 -18.25 -3.72
N MET A 369 -4.60 -18.97 -3.67
CA MET A 369 -5.20 -19.63 -4.81
C MET A 369 -6.58 -19.06 -5.10
N VAL A 370 -6.86 -18.72 -6.34
CA VAL A 370 -8.18 -18.27 -6.76
C VAL A 370 -9.17 -19.42 -6.69
N ARG A 371 -10.23 -19.26 -5.91
CA ARG A 371 -11.31 -20.25 -5.74
C ARG A 371 -12.67 -19.59 -5.62
N LYS A 372 -13.72 -20.26 -6.10
CA LYS A 372 -15.09 -19.98 -5.69
C LYS A 372 -15.28 -20.54 -4.29
N LYS A 373 -15.51 -19.68 -3.33
CA LYS A 373 -15.70 -20.08 -1.94
C LYS A 373 -16.50 -19.03 -1.18
N LYS A 374 -17.36 -19.49 -0.28
CA LYS A 374 -18.04 -18.60 0.65
C LYS A 374 -17.05 -18.17 1.72
N GLU A 375 -16.61 -16.92 1.68
CA GLU A 375 -15.73 -16.32 2.68
C GLU A 375 -16.46 -15.22 3.47
N HIS A 376 -16.17 -15.10 4.76
CA HIS A 376 -16.76 -14.08 5.64
C HIS A 376 -18.29 -13.99 5.56
N GLY A 377 -18.97 -15.09 5.18
CA GLY A 377 -20.43 -15.12 5.05
C GLY A 377 -20.97 -14.59 3.71
N TYR A 378 -20.11 -14.20 2.76
CA TYR A 378 -20.52 -13.74 1.43
C TYR A 378 -20.79 -14.90 0.46
N ASP A 379 -21.26 -14.56 -0.76
CA ASP A 379 -21.72 -15.53 -1.73
C ASP A 379 -20.66 -16.58 -2.08
N LYS A 380 -21.08 -17.85 -2.16
CA LYS A 380 -20.23 -18.99 -2.52
C LYS A 380 -19.69 -18.92 -3.96
N ASP A 381 -20.33 -18.15 -4.83
CA ASP A 381 -19.97 -18.04 -6.25
C ASP A 381 -18.97 -16.90 -6.51
N GLU A 382 -18.64 -16.08 -5.50
CA GLU A 382 -17.59 -15.08 -5.62
C GLU A 382 -16.19 -15.74 -5.69
N LEU A 383 -15.32 -15.15 -6.52
CA LEU A 383 -13.91 -15.54 -6.57
C LEU A 383 -13.14 -14.90 -5.41
N TRP A 384 -12.35 -15.71 -4.71
CA TRP A 384 -11.52 -15.28 -3.58
C TRP A 384 -10.09 -15.77 -3.73
N ASN A 385 -9.15 -14.98 -3.24
CA ASN A 385 -7.75 -15.37 -3.07
C ASN A 385 -7.58 -16.14 -1.76
N VAL A 386 -7.93 -17.44 -1.76
CA VAL A 386 -7.85 -18.28 -0.56
C VAL A 386 -6.39 -18.53 -0.21
N VAL A 387 -6.01 -18.23 1.02
CA VAL A 387 -4.63 -18.48 1.51
C VAL A 387 -4.37 -19.96 1.65
N ILE A 388 -3.33 -20.46 0.99
CA ILE A 388 -2.91 -21.86 1.03
C ILE A 388 -1.58 -22.07 1.76
N LYS A 389 -0.77 -21.00 1.92
CA LYS A 389 0.48 -21.01 2.69
C LYS A 389 0.80 -19.61 3.18
N THR A 390 1.30 -19.51 4.40
CA THR A 390 1.80 -18.24 4.98
C THR A 390 3.30 -18.37 5.21
N TYR A 391 4.04 -17.34 4.76
CA TYR A 391 5.42 -17.10 5.14
C TYR A 391 5.43 -15.91 6.11
N PRO A 392 5.73 -16.12 7.39
CA PRO A 392 5.70 -15.05 8.38
C PRO A 392 6.97 -14.18 8.34
N ASN A 393 6.83 -12.91 8.72
CA ASN A 393 7.94 -11.97 8.92
C ASN A 393 8.91 -11.86 7.72
N VAL A 394 8.38 -11.77 6.52
CA VAL A 394 9.19 -11.63 5.30
C VAL A 394 9.73 -10.21 5.21
N GLY A 395 11.05 -10.05 5.21
CA GLY A 395 11.74 -8.81 4.91
C GLY A 395 12.09 -8.67 3.44
N GLN A 396 12.54 -7.49 3.04
CA GLN A 396 12.84 -7.18 1.62
C GLN A 396 14.00 -7.99 1.03
N PHE A 397 14.89 -8.52 1.87
CA PHE A 397 16.03 -9.34 1.42
C PHE A 397 15.77 -10.85 1.51
N TRP A 398 14.59 -11.27 1.99
CA TRP A 398 14.23 -12.67 2.18
C TRP A 398 15.25 -13.39 3.08
N LYS A 399 15.88 -14.46 2.56
CA LYS A 399 16.91 -15.25 3.23
C LYS A 399 18.34 -14.84 2.83
N TYR A 400 18.47 -13.82 1.97
CA TYR A 400 19.77 -13.41 1.48
C TYR A 400 20.44 -12.46 2.48
N PRO A 401 21.77 -12.65 2.74
CA PRO A 401 22.52 -11.65 3.48
C PRO A 401 22.44 -10.29 2.78
N LYS A 402 22.08 -9.25 3.54
CA LYS A 402 21.84 -7.90 3.02
C LYS A 402 23.02 -7.38 2.19
N GLU A 403 24.23 -7.51 2.74
CA GLU A 403 25.45 -7.01 2.10
C GLU A 403 25.70 -7.69 0.74
N GLU A 404 25.45 -8.99 0.64
CA GLU A 404 25.59 -9.74 -0.61
C GLU A 404 24.48 -9.40 -1.60
N PHE A 405 23.26 -9.22 -1.12
CA PHE A 405 22.14 -8.82 -1.96
C PHE A 405 22.36 -7.44 -2.57
N LEU A 406 22.83 -6.48 -1.79
CA LEU A 406 23.06 -5.10 -2.24
C LEU A 406 24.22 -4.94 -3.25
N LYS A 407 25.15 -5.90 -3.31
CA LYS A 407 26.20 -5.93 -4.34
C LYS A 407 25.70 -6.36 -5.71
N GLN A 408 24.53 -7.02 -5.79
CA GLN A 408 23.98 -7.50 -7.04
C GLN A 408 23.35 -6.34 -7.83
N PRO A 409 23.27 -6.44 -9.17
CA PRO A 409 22.54 -5.46 -9.97
C PRO A 409 21.07 -5.39 -9.57
N VAL A 410 20.44 -4.25 -9.85
CA VAL A 410 18.99 -4.06 -9.74
C VAL A 410 18.29 -5.06 -10.66
N TYR A 411 17.18 -5.61 -10.20
CA TYR A 411 16.32 -6.40 -11.07
C TYR A 411 15.88 -5.55 -12.26
N SER A 412 16.12 -6.06 -13.45
CA SER A 412 15.82 -5.38 -14.70
C SER A 412 15.34 -6.38 -15.75
N ARG A 413 15.00 -5.90 -16.93
CA ARG A 413 14.68 -6.76 -18.08
C ARG A 413 15.76 -7.82 -18.32
N ASP A 414 17.03 -7.44 -18.15
CA ASP A 414 18.21 -8.27 -18.45
C ASP A 414 18.80 -8.95 -17.20
N TYR A 415 18.39 -8.55 -15.99
CA TYR A 415 18.90 -9.13 -14.76
C TYR A 415 17.76 -9.61 -13.82
N PRO A 416 17.84 -10.85 -13.26
CA PRO A 416 18.86 -11.90 -13.55
C PRO A 416 18.85 -12.34 -15.02
N PRO A 417 20.02 -12.70 -15.60
CA PRO A 417 20.05 -13.19 -16.98
C PRO A 417 19.24 -14.49 -17.12
N CYS A 418 18.64 -14.68 -18.29
CA CYS A 418 17.94 -15.92 -18.59
C CYS A 418 18.95 -17.01 -18.99
N LYS A 419 19.48 -17.75 -18.04
CA LYS A 419 20.52 -18.75 -18.25
C LYS A 419 20.09 -19.96 -19.08
N TYR A 420 18.76 -20.20 -19.13
CA TYR A 420 18.17 -21.38 -19.76
C TYR A 420 17.21 -21.01 -20.90
N CYS A 421 17.25 -19.73 -21.35
CA CYS A 421 16.54 -19.26 -22.54
C CYS A 421 17.36 -19.61 -23.79
N GLU A 422 17.15 -20.78 -24.35
CA GLU A 422 17.70 -21.19 -25.64
C GLU A 422 16.67 -20.99 -26.75
#